data_1740f635ecc74c7f24f5ba3b948cbf08
#
_entry.id   1740f635ecc74c7f24f5ba3b948cbf08
#
_cell.length_a   1.000
_cell.length_b   1.000
_cell.length_c   1.000
_cell.angle_alpha   90.00
_cell.angle_beta   90.00
_cell.angle_gamma   90.00
#
_symmetry.space_group_name_H-M   'P 1'
#
loop_
_entity.id
_entity.type
_entity.pdbx_description
1 polymer ?
#
loop_
_entity_poly.entity_id
_entity_poly.type
_entity_poly.pdbx_seq_one_letter_code
_entity_poly.pdbx_strand_id
1 'polypeptide(L)'
;MLPLTPEDVETRRRIVDFIHEIDTARFMLAMSYKEPYLDLVEEKDFDNKFKTEYFKQHYLYSALIWYHNSFDLVLQCLWFKHRLYGDIQLKSSNIERILCDCKLSQIQKRLYNNQEDNPISAFNKRNHEVHDLANRLKHRQYIENDNYLLYAEALNVVSDGYNSDTTKFHKKLSDIQSKLVDYHKDIIGLAKEILLPIYNSISNLLEES
;
A
#
# COMPACT_ATOMS: atom_id res chain seq x y z
N MET A 1 -31.62 9.33 19.43
CA MET A 1 -30.29 8.77 19.19
C MET A 1 -30.36 7.65 18.19
N LEU A 2 -29.65 7.72 17.08
CA LEU A 2 -29.53 6.60 16.15
C LEU A 2 -28.30 5.78 16.59
N PRO A 3 -28.44 4.49 16.89
CA PRO A 3 -27.30 3.66 17.22
C PRO A 3 -26.36 3.54 16.01
N LEU A 4 -25.05 3.38 16.28
CA LEU A 4 -24.08 3.07 15.23
C LEU A 4 -24.52 1.83 14.44
N THR A 5 -24.46 1.94 13.14
CA THR A 5 -24.71 0.78 12.27
C THR A 5 -23.50 -0.16 12.26
N PRO A 6 -23.66 -1.45 11.95
CA PRO A 6 -22.53 -2.36 11.73
C PRO A 6 -21.53 -1.82 10.69
N GLU A 7 -22.03 -1.11 9.69
CA GLU A 7 -21.22 -0.44 8.64
C GLU A 7 -20.37 0.68 9.21
N ASP A 8 -20.90 1.49 10.13
CA ASP A 8 -20.12 2.56 10.77
C ASP A 8 -19.02 1.97 11.66
N VAL A 9 -19.31 0.90 12.38
CA VAL A 9 -18.32 0.19 13.20
C VAL A 9 -17.20 -0.37 12.33
N GLU A 10 -17.53 -1.04 11.23
CA GLU A 10 -16.53 -1.63 10.33
C GLU A 10 -15.74 -0.54 9.59
N THR A 11 -16.39 0.54 9.16
CA THR A 11 -15.73 1.69 8.55
C THR A 11 -14.71 2.31 9.50
N ARG A 12 -15.09 2.52 10.77
CA ARG A 12 -14.17 3.04 11.78
C ARG A 12 -12.97 2.13 11.99
N ARG A 13 -13.19 0.81 12.03
CA ARG A 13 -12.10 -0.16 12.13
C ARG A 13 -11.11 -0.01 10.96
N ARG A 14 -11.62 0.11 9.72
CA ARG A 14 -10.76 0.31 8.54
C ARG A 14 -10.01 1.63 8.55
N ILE A 15 -10.58 2.68 9.12
CA ILE A 15 -9.85 3.95 9.31
C ILE A 15 -8.69 3.77 10.29
N VAL A 16 -8.88 3.02 11.36
CA VAL A 16 -7.79 2.70 12.31
C VAL A 16 -6.71 1.85 11.63
N ASP A 17 -7.12 0.81 10.89
CA ASP A 17 -6.20 -0.02 10.10
C ASP A 17 -5.40 0.85 9.11
N PHE A 18 -6.05 1.80 8.42
CA PHE A 18 -5.39 2.76 7.51
C PHE A 18 -4.31 3.58 8.23
N ILE A 19 -4.56 4.08 9.43
CA ILE A 19 -3.58 4.85 10.20
C ILE A 19 -2.35 3.98 10.50
N HIS A 20 -2.57 2.74 10.94
CA HIS A 20 -1.48 1.78 11.20
C HIS A 20 -0.67 1.46 9.95
N GLU A 21 -1.33 1.21 8.82
CA GLU A 21 -0.66 0.93 7.54
C GLU A 21 0.21 2.10 7.09
N ILE A 22 -0.31 3.33 7.16
CA ILE A 22 0.43 4.55 6.78
C ILE A 22 1.62 4.79 7.70
N ASP A 23 1.47 4.61 9.01
CA ASP A 23 2.58 4.78 9.95
C ASP A 23 3.67 3.73 9.71
N THR A 24 3.27 2.48 9.45
CA THR A 24 4.20 1.41 9.10
C THR A 24 4.92 1.70 7.77
N ALA A 25 4.18 2.10 6.74
CA ALA A 25 4.75 2.47 5.45
C ALA A 25 5.77 3.60 5.57
N ARG A 26 5.43 4.65 6.32
CA ARG A 26 6.32 5.78 6.60
C ARG A 26 7.57 5.37 7.35
N PHE A 27 7.43 4.51 8.36
CA PHE A 27 8.55 3.97 9.10
C PHE A 27 9.49 3.18 8.19
N MET A 28 8.96 2.25 7.39
CA MET A 28 9.75 1.44 6.46
C MET A 28 10.45 2.31 5.40
N LEU A 29 9.76 3.32 4.86
CA LEU A 29 10.37 4.27 3.95
C LEU A 29 11.52 5.05 4.62
N ALA A 30 11.34 5.53 5.85
CA ALA A 30 12.39 6.22 6.60
C ALA A 30 13.59 5.31 6.87
N MET A 31 13.35 4.02 7.18
CA MET A 31 14.41 3.04 7.38
C MET A 31 15.20 2.74 6.10
N SER A 32 14.58 2.85 4.93
CA SER A 32 15.28 2.66 3.64
C SER A 32 16.34 3.74 3.34
N TYR A 33 16.30 4.88 4.05
CA TYR A 33 17.30 5.95 3.95
C TYR A 33 18.43 5.83 4.97
N LYS A 34 18.25 5.03 6.01
CA LYS A 34 19.23 4.89 7.10
C LYS A 34 20.26 3.82 6.80
N GLU A 35 21.45 3.99 7.38
CA GLU A 35 22.40 2.89 7.47
C GLU A 35 21.84 1.85 8.45
N PRO A 36 21.76 0.57 8.06
CA PRO A 36 21.27 -0.48 8.94
C PRO A 36 22.26 -0.77 10.07
N TYR A 37 21.77 -1.25 11.20
CA TYR A 37 22.60 -1.76 12.29
C TYR A 37 23.15 -3.14 11.89
N LEU A 38 24.31 -3.15 11.23
CA LEU A 38 24.94 -4.38 10.72
C LEU A 38 25.49 -5.28 11.82
N ASP A 39 25.78 -4.70 13.00
CA ASP A 39 26.31 -5.43 14.16
C ASP A 39 25.33 -6.50 14.69
N LEU A 40 24.05 -6.43 14.33
CA LEU A 40 23.05 -7.43 14.68
C LEU A 40 23.04 -8.63 13.72
N VAL A 41 23.82 -8.58 12.64
CA VAL A 41 23.86 -9.64 11.61
C VAL A 41 25.22 -10.30 11.66
N GLU A 42 25.31 -11.45 12.34
CA GLU A 42 26.56 -12.20 12.55
C GLU A 42 27.10 -12.91 11.30
N GLU A 43 26.44 -12.81 10.15
CA GLU A 43 26.94 -13.43 8.91
C GLU A 43 28.25 -12.79 8.45
N LYS A 44 29.34 -13.49 8.70
CA LYS A 44 30.72 -13.03 8.39
C LYS A 44 31.04 -13.03 6.89
N ASP A 45 30.24 -13.68 6.09
CA ASP A 45 30.57 -13.99 4.69
C ASP A 45 30.12 -12.93 3.67
N PHE A 46 29.33 -11.94 4.10
CA PHE A 46 28.88 -10.88 3.20
C PHE A 46 29.53 -9.53 3.51
N ASP A 47 29.95 -8.85 2.45
CA ASP A 47 30.44 -7.46 2.54
C ASP A 47 29.39 -6.54 3.18
N ASN A 48 29.82 -5.62 4.02
CA ASN A 48 28.96 -4.65 4.68
C ASN A 48 28.17 -3.78 3.70
N LYS A 49 28.75 -3.47 2.54
CA LYS A 49 28.04 -2.75 1.47
C LYS A 49 26.86 -3.56 0.95
N PHE A 50 27.05 -4.85 0.71
CA PHE A 50 25.98 -5.74 0.28
C PHE A 50 24.85 -5.79 1.31
N LYS A 51 25.18 -5.99 2.59
CA LYS A 51 24.19 -6.02 3.68
C LYS A 51 23.40 -4.72 3.75
N THR A 52 24.06 -3.58 3.67
CA THR A 52 23.44 -2.26 3.69
C THR A 52 22.40 -2.12 2.57
N GLU A 53 22.79 -2.41 1.34
CA GLU A 53 21.89 -2.28 0.19
C GLU A 53 20.75 -3.28 0.23
N TYR A 54 21.00 -4.51 0.70
CA TYR A 54 19.99 -5.53 0.90
C TYR A 54 18.90 -5.06 1.87
N PHE A 55 19.27 -4.53 3.04
CA PHE A 55 18.29 -4.05 4.02
C PHE A 55 17.52 -2.83 3.52
N LYS A 56 18.21 -1.85 2.90
CA LYS A 56 17.57 -0.69 2.29
C LYS A 56 16.50 -1.10 1.27
N GLN A 57 16.81 -2.05 0.42
CA GLN A 57 15.87 -2.59 -0.57
C GLN A 57 14.68 -3.28 0.09
N HIS A 58 14.88 -4.11 1.09
CA HIS A 58 13.80 -4.79 1.79
C HIS A 58 12.87 -3.83 2.52
N TYR A 59 13.41 -2.80 3.17
CA TYR A 59 12.60 -1.75 3.77
C TYR A 59 11.77 -1.00 2.72
N LEU A 60 12.38 -0.70 1.58
CA LEU A 60 11.70 -0.01 0.49
C LEU A 60 10.57 -0.84 -0.12
N TYR A 61 10.79 -2.13 -0.33
CA TYR A 61 9.77 -3.06 -0.83
C TYR A 61 8.64 -3.25 0.17
N SER A 62 8.97 -3.32 1.45
CA SER A 62 7.96 -3.33 2.50
C SER A 62 7.13 -2.05 2.47
N ALA A 63 7.76 -0.88 2.38
CA ALA A 63 7.06 0.39 2.26
C ALA A 63 6.10 0.42 1.07
N LEU A 64 6.52 -0.07 -0.11
CA LEU A 64 5.67 -0.19 -1.30
C LEU A 64 4.38 -0.96 -1.03
N ILE A 65 4.51 -2.13 -0.38
CA ILE A 65 3.37 -3.00 -0.08
C ILE A 65 2.42 -2.30 0.92
N TRP A 66 2.95 -1.71 1.99
CA TRP A 66 2.16 -1.04 3.01
C TRP A 66 1.43 0.20 2.45
N TYR A 67 2.10 1.01 1.61
CA TYR A 67 1.44 2.13 0.93
C TYR A 67 0.32 1.68 -0.01
N HIS A 68 0.55 0.61 -0.77
CA HIS A 68 -0.50 0.07 -1.64
C HIS A 68 -1.71 -0.45 -0.84
N ASN A 69 -1.47 -1.18 0.26
CA ASN A 69 -2.54 -1.67 1.14
C ASN A 69 -3.33 -0.51 1.75
N SER A 70 -2.67 0.61 2.09
CA SER A 70 -3.39 1.78 2.62
C SER A 70 -4.43 2.33 1.65
N PHE A 71 -4.17 2.29 0.34
CA PHE A 71 -5.17 2.66 -0.66
C PHE A 71 -6.33 1.67 -0.69
N ASP A 72 -6.07 0.36 -0.60
CA ASP A 72 -7.12 -0.65 -0.50
C ASP A 72 -8.02 -0.40 0.72
N LEU A 73 -7.47 0.07 1.84
CA LEU A 73 -8.26 0.43 3.03
C LEU A 73 -9.14 1.66 2.81
N VAL A 74 -8.70 2.66 2.05
CA VAL A 74 -9.56 3.77 1.63
C VAL A 74 -10.77 3.26 0.82
N LEU A 75 -10.53 2.34 -0.11
CA LEU A 75 -11.61 1.72 -0.89
C LEU A 75 -12.57 0.93 0.01
N GLN A 76 -12.06 0.19 0.99
CA GLN A 76 -12.87 -0.56 1.94
C GLN A 76 -13.71 0.36 2.85
N CYS A 77 -13.18 1.51 3.28
CA CYS A 77 -13.96 2.51 4.03
C CYS A 77 -15.15 3.00 3.22
N LEU A 78 -14.95 3.35 1.95
CA LEU A 78 -16.06 3.75 1.06
C LEU A 78 -17.05 2.60 0.85
N TRP A 79 -16.54 1.37 0.68
CA TRP A 79 -17.34 0.17 0.44
C TRP A 79 -18.33 -0.09 1.56
N PHE A 80 -17.88 -0.02 2.81
CA PHE A 80 -18.75 -0.20 3.97
C PHE A 80 -19.62 1.03 4.22
N LYS A 81 -19.05 2.24 4.26
CA LYS A 81 -19.80 3.47 4.56
C LYS A 81 -21.00 3.67 3.66
N HIS A 82 -20.87 3.35 2.37
CA HIS A 82 -21.93 3.53 1.38
C HIS A 82 -22.68 2.22 1.06
N ARG A 83 -22.47 1.13 1.83
CA ARG A 83 -23.11 -0.18 1.62
C ARG A 83 -23.03 -0.65 0.18
N LEU A 84 -21.88 -0.45 -0.47
CA LEU A 84 -21.71 -0.75 -1.91
C LEU A 84 -21.79 -2.25 -2.23
N TYR A 85 -21.82 -3.11 -1.23
CA TYR A 85 -22.01 -4.56 -1.36
C TYR A 85 -23.51 -4.99 -1.49
N GLY A 86 -24.46 -4.01 -1.47
CA GLY A 86 -25.88 -4.26 -1.66
C GLY A 86 -26.62 -4.67 -0.37
N ASP A 87 -27.69 -5.45 -0.51
CA ASP A 87 -28.61 -5.78 0.59
C ASP A 87 -28.14 -6.90 1.52
N ILE A 88 -26.90 -7.33 1.42
CA ILE A 88 -26.32 -8.34 2.29
C ILE A 88 -26.21 -7.77 3.70
N GLN A 89 -26.76 -8.45 4.71
CA GLN A 89 -26.57 -8.04 6.10
C GLN A 89 -25.11 -8.25 6.50
N LEU A 90 -24.45 -7.18 6.97
CA LEU A 90 -23.06 -7.25 7.43
C LEU A 90 -22.99 -8.07 8.74
N LYS A 91 -22.13 -9.10 8.75
CA LYS A 91 -21.82 -9.96 9.89
C LYS A 91 -20.33 -10.29 9.86
N SER A 92 -19.72 -10.51 11.02
CA SER A 92 -18.29 -10.90 11.09
C SER A 92 -17.96 -12.12 10.23
N SER A 93 -18.89 -13.06 10.08
CA SER A 93 -18.70 -14.29 9.28
C SER A 93 -18.71 -14.09 7.77
N ASN A 94 -19.12 -12.91 7.26
CA ASN A 94 -19.21 -12.67 5.82
C ASN A 94 -18.38 -11.47 5.34
N ILE A 95 -17.59 -10.85 6.19
CA ILE A 95 -16.75 -9.69 5.85
C ILE A 95 -15.81 -10.01 4.69
N GLU A 96 -15.10 -11.13 4.75
CA GLU A 96 -14.17 -11.54 3.68
C GLU A 96 -14.88 -11.68 2.33
N ARG A 97 -16.05 -12.33 2.33
CA ARG A 97 -16.88 -12.46 1.12
C ARG A 97 -17.32 -11.10 0.56
N ILE A 98 -17.70 -10.18 1.44
CA ILE A 98 -18.09 -8.81 1.07
C ILE A 98 -16.91 -8.06 0.46
N LEU A 99 -15.70 -8.26 0.98
CA LEU A 99 -14.49 -7.62 0.49
C LEU A 99 -13.95 -8.18 -0.82
N CYS A 100 -14.31 -9.41 -1.22
CA CYS A 100 -13.89 -9.98 -2.50
C CYS A 100 -14.28 -9.09 -3.71
N ASP A 101 -15.39 -8.37 -3.62
CA ASP A 101 -15.88 -7.47 -4.64
C ASP A 101 -15.46 -6.01 -4.44
N CYS A 102 -14.76 -5.69 -3.34
CA CYS A 102 -14.25 -4.36 -3.06
C CYS A 102 -13.06 -4.03 -3.96
N LYS A 103 -13.33 -3.55 -5.16
CA LYS A 103 -12.33 -3.18 -6.18
C LYS A 103 -12.57 -1.76 -6.64
N LEU A 104 -11.51 -1.08 -7.07
CA LEU A 104 -11.58 0.27 -7.62
C LEU A 104 -12.69 0.39 -8.69
N SER A 105 -12.75 -0.54 -9.63
CA SER A 105 -13.76 -0.54 -10.70
C SER A 105 -15.21 -0.63 -10.18
N GLN A 106 -15.43 -1.36 -9.10
CA GLN A 106 -16.76 -1.45 -8.49
C GLN A 106 -17.12 -0.18 -7.72
N ILE A 107 -16.16 0.45 -7.04
CA ILE A 107 -16.34 1.75 -6.40
C ILE A 107 -16.66 2.82 -7.44
N GLN A 108 -15.88 2.89 -8.52
CA GLN A 108 -16.14 3.82 -9.63
C GLN A 108 -17.55 3.64 -10.22
N LYS A 109 -17.94 2.39 -10.45
CA LYS A 109 -19.27 2.07 -10.99
C LYS A 109 -20.41 2.44 -10.04
N ARG A 110 -20.30 2.05 -8.75
CA ARG A 110 -21.44 2.11 -7.80
C ARG A 110 -21.55 3.46 -7.09
N LEU A 111 -20.43 4.12 -6.80
CA LEU A 111 -20.42 5.39 -6.08
C LEU A 111 -20.36 6.59 -7.04
N TYR A 112 -19.61 6.48 -8.14
CA TYR A 112 -19.34 7.57 -9.06
C TYR A 112 -19.95 7.42 -10.45
N ASN A 113 -20.78 6.38 -10.68
CA ASN A 113 -21.43 6.13 -11.98
C ASN A 113 -20.46 6.11 -13.18
N ASN A 114 -19.24 5.59 -12.95
CA ASN A 114 -18.12 5.58 -13.91
C ASN A 114 -17.63 6.99 -14.33
N GLN A 115 -17.95 8.04 -13.59
CA GLN A 115 -17.33 9.34 -13.81
C GLN A 115 -15.86 9.29 -13.39
N GLU A 116 -14.96 9.70 -14.27
CA GLU A 116 -13.53 9.69 -14.02
C GLU A 116 -13.08 10.87 -13.15
N ASP A 117 -13.85 11.96 -13.15
CA ASP A 117 -13.56 13.15 -12.35
C ASP A 117 -14.00 12.94 -10.89
N ASN A 118 -13.20 12.16 -10.17
CA ASN A 118 -13.38 11.90 -8.74
C ASN A 118 -12.00 11.70 -8.06
N PRO A 119 -11.91 11.94 -6.74
CA PRO A 119 -10.63 11.88 -6.01
C PRO A 119 -9.92 10.53 -6.12
N ILE A 120 -10.66 9.43 -6.10
CA ILE A 120 -10.11 8.07 -6.17
C ILE A 120 -9.49 7.80 -7.53
N SER A 121 -10.17 8.17 -8.61
CA SER A 121 -9.66 8.01 -9.98
C SER A 121 -8.41 8.87 -10.21
N ALA A 122 -8.45 10.13 -9.77
CA ALA A 122 -7.33 11.05 -9.87
C ALA A 122 -6.10 10.54 -9.11
N PHE A 123 -6.28 10.04 -7.88
CA PHE A 123 -5.23 9.43 -7.09
C PHE A 123 -4.64 8.21 -7.78
N ASN A 124 -5.48 7.25 -8.19
CA ASN A 124 -5.02 6.02 -8.83
C ASN A 124 -4.26 6.30 -10.13
N LYS A 125 -4.73 7.24 -10.95
CA LYS A 125 -4.06 7.63 -12.20
C LYS A 125 -2.68 8.24 -11.94
N ARG A 126 -2.54 9.11 -10.93
CA ARG A 126 -1.27 9.73 -10.56
C ARG A 126 -0.28 8.72 -10.01
N ASN A 127 -0.74 7.75 -9.25
CA ASN A 127 0.07 6.82 -8.48
C ASN A 127 0.10 5.38 -9.08
N HIS A 128 -0.32 5.21 -10.33
CA HIS A 128 -0.43 3.90 -10.99
C HIS A 128 0.86 3.09 -10.94
N GLU A 129 2.01 3.76 -11.06
CA GLU A 129 3.32 3.10 -11.05
C GLU A 129 3.64 2.47 -9.69
N VAL A 130 3.28 3.12 -8.57
CA VAL A 130 3.44 2.56 -7.23
C VAL A 130 2.56 1.33 -7.06
N HIS A 131 1.32 1.40 -7.55
CA HIS A 131 0.40 0.24 -7.54
C HIS A 131 0.93 -0.92 -8.39
N ASP A 132 1.49 -0.63 -9.55
CA ASP A 132 2.06 -1.65 -10.44
C ASP A 132 3.28 -2.33 -9.82
N LEU A 133 4.20 -1.55 -9.24
CA LEU A 133 5.36 -2.08 -8.53
C LEU A 133 4.96 -2.94 -7.33
N ALA A 134 4.00 -2.48 -6.51
CA ALA A 134 3.52 -3.25 -5.36
C ALA A 134 2.85 -4.57 -5.79
N ASN A 135 2.05 -4.54 -6.85
CA ASN A 135 1.42 -5.75 -7.39
C ASN A 135 2.46 -6.75 -7.91
N ARG A 136 3.53 -6.30 -8.57
CA ARG A 136 4.64 -7.16 -8.98
C ARG A 136 5.27 -7.87 -7.79
N LEU A 137 5.57 -7.13 -6.71
CA LEU A 137 6.11 -7.72 -5.49
C LEU A 137 5.16 -8.75 -4.86
N LYS A 138 3.87 -8.44 -4.77
CA LYS A 138 2.84 -9.37 -4.25
C LYS A 138 2.77 -10.67 -5.07
N HIS A 139 2.99 -10.59 -6.37
CA HIS A 139 3.02 -11.75 -7.28
C HIS A 139 4.41 -12.40 -7.41
N ARG A 140 5.33 -12.10 -6.50
CA ARG A 140 6.71 -12.63 -6.46
C ARG A 140 7.53 -12.32 -7.73
N GLN A 141 7.21 -11.21 -8.38
CA GLN A 141 8.02 -10.69 -9.48
C GLN A 141 9.09 -9.77 -8.89
N TYR A 142 10.33 -9.98 -9.31
CA TYR A 142 11.42 -9.10 -8.90
C TYR A 142 11.26 -7.72 -9.55
N ILE A 143 11.56 -6.68 -8.77
CA ILE A 143 11.83 -5.37 -9.33
C ILE A 143 13.35 -5.33 -9.52
N GLU A 144 13.78 -5.35 -10.77
CA GLU A 144 15.19 -5.19 -11.07
C GLU A 144 15.66 -3.79 -10.69
N ASN A 145 16.77 -3.72 -10.03
CA ASN A 145 17.38 -2.48 -9.58
C ASN A 145 18.92 -2.56 -9.73
N ASP A 146 19.58 -1.44 -9.49
CA ASP A 146 21.03 -1.31 -9.60
C ASP A 146 21.81 -2.32 -8.76
N ASN A 147 21.19 -2.87 -7.72
CA ASN A 147 21.83 -3.83 -6.81
C ASN A 147 21.67 -5.29 -7.24
N TYR A 148 20.84 -5.57 -8.27
CA TYR A 148 20.62 -6.94 -8.73
C TYR A 148 21.93 -7.62 -9.17
N LEU A 149 22.78 -6.91 -9.89
CA LEU A 149 24.10 -7.42 -10.31
C LEU A 149 25.01 -7.72 -9.12
N LEU A 150 24.97 -6.88 -8.08
CA LEU A 150 25.71 -7.13 -6.83
C LEU A 150 25.23 -8.41 -6.13
N TYR A 151 23.93 -8.68 -6.15
CA TYR A 151 23.38 -9.93 -5.60
C TYR A 151 23.76 -11.14 -6.43
N ALA A 152 23.70 -11.04 -7.75
CA ALA A 152 24.07 -12.12 -8.66
C ALA A 152 25.55 -12.47 -8.53
N GLU A 153 26.42 -11.48 -8.44
CA GLU A 153 27.86 -11.65 -8.22
C GLU A 153 28.16 -12.25 -6.83
N ALA A 154 27.54 -11.73 -5.76
CA ALA A 154 27.76 -12.21 -4.39
C ALA A 154 27.29 -13.66 -4.18
N LEU A 155 26.27 -14.09 -4.88
CA LEU A 155 25.74 -15.46 -4.78
C LEU A 155 26.34 -16.42 -5.82
N ASN A 156 27.33 -15.97 -6.64
CA ASN A 156 27.85 -16.76 -7.77
C ASN A 156 26.75 -17.35 -8.69
N VAL A 157 25.60 -16.71 -8.75
CA VAL A 157 24.45 -17.11 -9.57
C VAL A 157 24.50 -16.36 -10.91
N VAL A 158 25.68 -16.27 -11.49
CA VAL A 158 25.78 -15.89 -12.91
C VAL A 158 25.52 -17.15 -13.70
N SER A 159 24.25 -17.49 -13.91
CA SER A 159 23.91 -18.50 -14.90
C SER A 159 24.03 -17.88 -16.28
N ASP A 160 24.95 -18.36 -17.05
CA ASP A 160 25.03 -18.15 -18.50
C ASP A 160 23.68 -18.49 -19.14
N GLY A 161 22.86 -17.51 -19.41
CA GLY A 161 21.60 -17.72 -20.11
C GLY A 161 20.37 -16.98 -19.63
N TYR A 162 20.45 -16.11 -18.64
CA TYR A 162 19.34 -15.23 -18.32
C TYR A 162 19.25 -14.12 -19.36
N ASN A 163 18.68 -14.49 -20.51
CA ASN A 163 18.28 -13.55 -21.56
C ASN A 163 17.00 -12.90 -21.08
N SER A 164 17.13 -11.90 -20.21
CA SER A 164 15.98 -11.21 -19.65
C SER A 164 15.54 -10.11 -20.60
N ASP A 165 14.31 -10.19 -21.06
CA ASP A 165 13.51 -9.07 -21.57
C ASP A 165 13.26 -8.02 -20.45
N THR A 166 14.14 -7.97 -19.47
CA THR A 166 14.08 -7.32 -18.15
C THR A 166 14.44 -5.84 -18.21
N THR A 167 14.97 -5.35 -19.33
CA THR A 167 15.34 -3.93 -19.50
C THR A 167 14.18 -2.95 -19.31
N LYS A 168 12.94 -3.43 -19.34
CA LYS A 168 11.75 -2.57 -19.18
C LYS A 168 11.46 -2.18 -17.72
N PHE A 169 12.07 -2.80 -16.71
CA PHE A 169 11.70 -2.64 -15.31
C PHE A 169 12.84 -2.30 -14.38
N HIS A 170 14.00 -1.98 -14.93
CA HIS A 170 15.11 -1.51 -14.12
C HIS A 170 14.78 -0.15 -13.49
N LYS A 171 14.73 -0.08 -12.17
CA LYS A 171 14.46 1.14 -11.40
C LYS A 171 15.55 1.36 -10.38
N LYS A 172 16.06 2.59 -10.32
CA LYS A 172 16.92 2.99 -9.22
C LYS A 172 16.14 3.00 -7.92
N LEU A 173 16.71 2.51 -6.84
CA LEU A 173 16.06 2.54 -5.51
C LEU A 173 15.71 3.98 -5.11
N SER A 174 16.57 4.96 -5.44
CA SER A 174 16.32 6.39 -5.21
C SER A 174 15.05 6.91 -5.91
N ASP A 175 14.76 6.42 -7.11
CA ASP A 175 13.57 6.81 -7.85
C ASP A 175 12.30 6.26 -7.18
N ILE A 176 12.36 5.01 -6.71
CA ILE A 176 11.25 4.41 -5.96
C ILE A 176 11.04 5.14 -4.63
N GLN A 177 12.12 5.47 -3.91
CA GLN A 177 12.05 6.26 -2.69
C GLN A 177 11.37 7.61 -2.91
N SER A 178 11.79 8.35 -3.94
CA SER A 178 11.20 9.65 -4.29
C SER A 178 9.70 9.52 -4.59
N LYS A 179 9.31 8.52 -5.38
CA LYS A 179 7.91 8.26 -5.70
C LYS A 179 7.07 7.93 -4.46
N LEU A 180 7.63 7.18 -3.51
CA LEU A 180 6.92 6.86 -2.26
C LEU A 180 6.77 8.08 -1.35
N VAL A 181 7.70 9.03 -1.37
CA VAL A 181 7.54 10.31 -0.68
C VAL A 181 6.36 11.11 -1.26
N ASP A 182 6.24 11.16 -2.57
CA ASP A 182 5.12 11.84 -3.22
C ASP A 182 3.81 11.09 -3.02
N TYR A 183 3.83 9.76 -3.13
CA TYR A 183 2.68 8.92 -2.79
C TYR A 183 2.18 9.16 -1.37
N HIS A 184 3.10 9.28 -0.40
CA HIS A 184 2.74 9.59 1.00
C HIS A 184 1.94 10.89 1.11
N LYS A 185 2.38 11.95 0.43
CA LYS A 185 1.67 13.24 0.42
C LYS A 185 0.28 13.09 -0.21
N ASP A 186 0.22 12.39 -1.33
CA ASP A 186 -1.02 12.17 -2.07
C ASP A 186 -2.03 11.34 -1.28
N ILE A 187 -1.61 10.24 -0.63
CA ILE A 187 -2.53 9.39 0.15
C ILE A 187 -3.03 10.10 1.42
N ILE A 188 -2.19 10.92 2.05
CA ILE A 188 -2.64 11.77 3.17
C ILE A 188 -3.63 12.83 2.68
N GLY A 189 -3.40 13.42 1.50
CA GLY A 189 -4.37 14.33 0.86
C GLY A 189 -5.71 13.66 0.61
N LEU A 190 -5.69 12.48 0.01
CA LEU A 190 -6.89 11.66 -0.24
C LEU A 190 -7.61 11.29 1.05
N ALA A 191 -6.88 10.89 2.09
CA ALA A 191 -7.47 10.55 3.38
C ALA A 191 -8.16 11.75 4.04
N LYS A 192 -7.57 12.94 3.97
CA LYS A 192 -8.20 14.16 4.47
C LYS A 192 -9.48 14.50 3.71
N GLU A 193 -9.50 14.29 2.43
CA GLU A 193 -10.67 14.57 1.59
C GLU A 193 -11.81 13.55 1.80
N ILE A 194 -11.47 12.25 1.96
CA ILE A 194 -12.45 11.16 2.00
C ILE A 194 -12.68 10.64 3.41
N LEU A 195 -11.63 10.27 4.15
CA LEU A 195 -11.78 9.57 5.42
C LEU A 195 -12.10 10.50 6.58
N LEU A 196 -11.55 11.72 6.60
CA LEU A 196 -11.78 12.66 7.69
C LEU A 196 -13.25 13.07 7.83
N PRO A 197 -13.99 13.43 6.77
CA PRO A 197 -15.42 13.68 6.85
C PRO A 197 -16.23 12.45 7.33
N ILE A 198 -15.87 11.25 6.88
CA ILE A 198 -16.50 10.01 7.30
C ILE A 198 -16.26 9.78 8.80
N TYR A 199 -15.01 9.91 9.25
CA TYR A 199 -14.64 9.74 10.65
C TYR A 199 -15.38 10.72 11.55
N ASN A 200 -15.41 11.99 11.21
CA ASN A 200 -16.12 13.03 11.96
C ASN A 200 -17.63 12.75 12.05
N SER A 201 -18.24 12.31 10.94
CA SER A 201 -19.65 11.92 10.93
C SER A 201 -19.96 10.77 11.90
N ILE A 202 -19.09 9.76 11.98
CA ILE A 202 -19.25 8.63 12.89
C ILE A 202 -18.97 9.04 14.35
N SER A 203 -17.96 9.89 14.58
CA SER A 203 -17.58 10.35 15.92
C SER A 203 -18.66 11.21 16.55
N ASN A 204 -19.29 12.10 15.79
CA ASN A 204 -20.40 12.93 16.28
C ASN A 204 -21.59 12.06 16.75
N LEU A 205 -21.88 10.94 16.06
CA LEU A 205 -22.90 9.99 16.50
C LEU A 205 -22.59 9.34 17.87
N LEU A 206 -21.31 9.21 18.20
CA LEU A 206 -20.86 8.65 19.49
C LEU A 206 -20.93 9.67 20.63
N GLU A 207 -20.66 10.95 20.36
CA GLU A 207 -20.73 12.02 21.39
C GLU A 207 -22.17 12.38 21.76
N GLU A 208 -23.12 12.20 20.82
CA GLU A 208 -24.55 12.40 21.04
C GLU A 208 -25.25 11.17 21.70
N SER A 209 -24.54 10.07 21.87
CA SER A 209 -25.06 8.82 22.45
C SER A 209 -24.67 8.63 23.91
#